data_0924d1a65eb808ca037a52390609acde
#
_entry.id   0924d1a65eb808ca037a52390609acde
#
_cell.length_a   1.000
_cell.length_b   1.000
_cell.length_c   1.000
_cell.angle_alpha   90.00
_cell.angle_beta   90.00
_cell.angle_gamma   90.00
#
_symmetry.space_group_name_H-M   'P 1'
#
loop_
_entity.id
_entity.type
_entity.pdbx_description
1 polymer ?
#
loop_
_entity_poly.entity_id
_entity_poly.type
_entity_poly.pdbx_seq_one_letter_code
_entity_poly.pdbx_strand_id
1 'polypeptide(L)'
;MRSTHCLPSYSFGGHEVFDAIPKFTKIYGKSVAIIGGETALSKALPHIRPVLDKAGIKVLDIIHFGGECTFARGKEIAQMASVKDADFMFAVGGGKAMDTVKVVALELDDKPFFTIPTIASTCAATSEVAAIYTADHTFDDVAFVNHPPVH
;
A
#
# COMPACT_ATOMS: atom_id res chain seq x y z
N MET A 1 11.64 -2.82 -25.64
CA MET A 1 10.35 -3.52 -25.50
C MET A 1 9.84 -3.25 -24.11
N ARG A 2 8.71 -2.60 -23.93
CA ARG A 2 8.15 -2.33 -22.60
C ARG A 2 7.18 -3.47 -22.28
N SER A 3 7.42 -4.19 -21.20
CA SER A 3 6.54 -5.24 -20.72
C SER A 3 5.66 -4.63 -19.65
N THR A 4 4.36 -4.81 -19.76
CA THR A 4 3.39 -4.35 -18.75
C THR A 4 3.02 -5.54 -17.88
N HIS A 5 3.13 -5.37 -16.56
CA HIS A 5 2.75 -6.38 -15.59
C HIS A 5 1.37 -6.06 -15.03
N CYS A 6 0.51 -7.05 -14.95
CA CYS A 6 -0.80 -6.94 -14.33
C CYS A 6 -0.77 -7.47 -12.91
N LEU A 7 -1.74 -7.04 -12.09
CA LEU A 7 -1.95 -7.56 -10.74
C LEU A 7 -2.01 -9.10 -10.77
N PRO A 8 -1.14 -9.80 -10.03
CA PRO A 8 -1.03 -11.26 -10.11
C PRO A 8 -2.20 -11.98 -9.44
N SER A 9 -2.82 -11.35 -8.44
CA SER A 9 -3.96 -11.94 -7.71
C SER A 9 -4.80 -10.88 -7.03
N TYR A 10 -6.05 -11.19 -6.76
CA TYR A 10 -6.96 -10.34 -5.99
C TYR A 10 -7.99 -11.19 -5.24
N SER A 11 -8.53 -10.62 -4.16
CA SER A 11 -9.67 -11.16 -3.43
C SER A 11 -10.77 -10.11 -3.35
N PHE A 12 -12.02 -10.51 -3.49
CA PHE A 12 -13.17 -9.63 -3.32
C PHE A 12 -14.28 -10.34 -2.55
N GLY A 13 -15.07 -9.57 -1.81
CA GLY A 13 -16.14 -10.11 -0.98
C GLY A 13 -16.57 -9.14 0.10
N GLY A 14 -17.21 -9.64 1.13
CA GLY A 14 -17.45 -8.91 2.37
C GLY A 14 -16.19 -8.84 3.24
N HIS A 15 -16.37 -8.64 4.55
CA HIS A 15 -15.22 -8.53 5.46
C HIS A 15 -14.40 -9.81 5.57
N GLU A 16 -14.95 -10.96 5.21
CA GLU A 16 -14.25 -12.24 5.16
C GLU A 16 -13.07 -12.27 4.19
N VAL A 17 -13.00 -11.32 3.27
CA VAL A 17 -11.85 -11.18 2.35
C VAL A 17 -10.54 -10.97 3.08
N PHE A 18 -10.57 -10.37 4.26
CA PHE A 18 -9.36 -10.15 5.07
C PHE A 18 -8.75 -11.45 5.61
N ASP A 19 -9.52 -12.54 5.72
CA ASP A 19 -9.01 -13.86 6.11
C ASP A 19 -8.02 -14.42 5.08
N ALA A 20 -7.97 -13.88 3.87
CA ALA A 20 -7.01 -14.25 2.84
C ALA A 20 -5.60 -13.65 3.07
N ILE A 21 -5.47 -12.62 3.90
CA ILE A 21 -4.18 -11.92 4.14
C ILE A 21 -3.03 -12.89 4.44
N PRO A 22 -3.15 -13.83 5.41
CA PRO A 22 -2.03 -14.72 5.75
C PRO A 22 -1.59 -15.62 4.58
N LYS A 23 -2.51 -15.95 3.68
CA LYS A 23 -2.21 -16.77 2.50
C LYS A 23 -1.23 -16.07 1.56
N PHE A 24 -1.39 -14.76 1.37
CA PHE A 24 -0.61 -14.00 0.41
C PHE A 24 0.64 -13.37 1.01
N THR A 25 0.64 -13.08 2.32
CA THR A 25 1.75 -12.39 2.99
C THR A 25 2.84 -13.33 3.53
N LYS A 26 2.52 -14.62 3.76
CA LYS A 26 3.41 -15.58 4.47
C LYS A 26 4.81 -15.72 3.90
N ILE A 27 4.99 -15.49 2.60
CA ILE A 27 6.29 -15.63 1.93
C ILE A 27 7.14 -14.36 2.02
N TYR A 28 6.55 -13.25 2.41
CA TYR A 28 7.21 -11.95 2.48
C TYR A 28 7.76 -11.62 3.87
N GLY A 29 7.22 -12.24 4.92
CA GLY A 29 7.68 -12.04 6.28
C GLY A 29 6.56 -11.99 7.31
N LYS A 30 6.87 -11.41 8.49
CA LYS A 30 5.96 -11.34 9.64
C LYS A 30 5.81 -9.95 10.24
N SER A 31 6.21 -8.92 9.50
CA SER A 31 6.05 -7.53 9.95
C SER A 31 5.52 -6.65 8.83
N VAL A 32 4.63 -5.72 9.17
CA VAL A 32 3.94 -4.85 8.23
C VAL A 32 3.92 -3.40 8.72
N ALA A 33 4.13 -2.47 7.80
CA ALA A 33 3.76 -1.06 7.95
C ALA A 33 2.45 -0.82 7.18
N ILE A 34 1.48 -0.20 7.83
CA ILE A 34 0.17 0.09 7.24
C ILE A 34 0.09 1.58 6.93
N ILE A 35 -0.08 1.93 5.67
CA ILE A 35 -0.10 3.32 5.20
C ILE A 35 -1.45 3.59 4.56
N GLY A 36 -2.12 4.68 4.96
CA GLY A 36 -3.45 4.96 4.41
C GLY A 36 -4.01 6.32 4.79
N GLY A 37 -5.22 6.58 4.33
CA GLY A 37 -6.00 7.76 4.74
C GLY A 37 -6.73 7.52 6.06
N GLU A 38 -6.98 8.56 6.82
CA GLU A 38 -7.58 8.48 8.16
C GLU A 38 -8.90 7.70 8.18
N THR A 39 -9.85 8.10 7.35
CA THR A 39 -11.15 7.43 7.25
C THR A 39 -11.03 5.98 6.78
N ALA A 40 -10.15 5.72 5.81
CA ALA A 40 -9.92 4.38 5.30
C ALA A 40 -9.34 3.47 6.38
N LEU A 41 -8.32 3.94 7.10
CA LEU A 41 -7.70 3.22 8.21
C LEU A 41 -8.71 2.95 9.34
N SER A 42 -9.50 3.94 9.74
CA SER A 42 -10.52 3.75 10.79
C SER A 42 -11.55 2.68 10.45
N LYS A 43 -11.86 2.49 9.17
CA LYS A 43 -12.82 1.46 8.70
C LYS A 43 -12.16 0.09 8.50
N ALA A 44 -10.93 0.04 8.01
CA ALA A 44 -10.27 -1.22 7.65
C ALA A 44 -9.57 -1.90 8.84
N LEU A 45 -8.92 -1.13 9.72
CA LEU A 45 -8.14 -1.66 10.83
C LEU A 45 -8.91 -2.61 11.78
N PRO A 46 -10.19 -2.35 12.14
CA PRO A 46 -10.95 -3.29 12.96
C PRO A 46 -11.06 -4.69 12.36
N HIS A 47 -10.98 -4.83 11.04
CA HIS A 47 -11.05 -6.11 10.34
C HIS A 47 -9.66 -6.69 10.07
N ILE A 48 -8.68 -5.85 9.78
CA ILE A 48 -7.30 -6.28 9.45
C ILE A 48 -6.55 -6.75 10.70
N ARG A 49 -6.59 -5.99 11.80
CA ARG A 49 -5.81 -6.29 13.02
C ARG A 49 -6.04 -7.68 13.59
N PRO A 50 -7.28 -8.15 13.81
CA PRO A 50 -7.51 -9.49 14.35
C PRO A 50 -6.92 -10.60 13.48
N VAL A 51 -6.94 -10.41 12.15
CA VAL A 51 -6.36 -11.38 11.19
C VAL A 51 -4.84 -11.40 11.28
N LEU A 52 -4.20 -10.22 11.36
CA LEU A 52 -2.76 -10.10 11.51
C LEU A 52 -2.28 -10.71 12.83
N ASP A 53 -2.96 -10.41 13.93
CA ASP A 53 -2.65 -10.93 15.25
C ASP A 53 -2.71 -12.46 15.28
N LYS A 54 -3.81 -13.04 14.74
CA LYS A 54 -3.99 -14.48 14.60
C LYS A 54 -2.91 -15.14 13.73
N ALA A 55 -2.43 -14.43 12.70
CA ALA A 55 -1.37 -14.90 11.82
C ALA A 55 0.04 -14.69 12.37
N GLY A 56 0.19 -14.02 13.51
CA GLY A 56 1.49 -13.67 14.10
C GLY A 56 2.25 -12.63 13.27
N ILE A 57 1.53 -11.76 12.55
CA ILE A 57 2.11 -10.67 11.77
C ILE A 57 2.11 -9.40 12.63
N LYS A 58 3.30 -8.89 12.92
CA LYS A 58 3.48 -7.70 13.75
C LYS A 58 3.24 -6.43 12.94
N VAL A 59 2.32 -5.60 13.39
CA VAL A 59 2.16 -4.23 12.86
C VAL A 59 3.22 -3.34 13.50
N LEU A 60 4.18 -2.86 12.71
CA LEU A 60 5.25 -1.98 13.20
C LEU A 60 4.77 -0.54 13.31
N ASP A 61 3.93 -0.10 12.38
CA ASP A 61 3.41 1.27 12.39
C ASP A 61 2.12 1.38 11.58
N ILE A 62 1.35 2.45 11.87
CA ILE A 62 0.17 2.88 11.10
C ILE A 62 0.35 4.34 10.75
N ILE A 63 0.50 4.63 9.48
CA ILE A 63 0.98 5.91 8.97
C ILE A 63 -0.08 6.56 8.10
N HIS A 64 -0.38 7.82 8.38
CA HIS A 64 -1.18 8.65 7.48
C HIS A 64 -0.36 9.12 6.29
N PHE A 65 -0.84 8.86 5.07
CA PHE A 65 -0.10 9.23 3.86
C PHE A 65 -0.02 10.75 3.60
N GLY A 66 -0.90 11.54 4.23
CA GLY A 66 -0.82 13.00 4.20
C GLY A 66 -1.81 13.71 3.28
N GLY A 67 -2.66 12.97 2.56
CA GLY A 67 -3.77 13.54 1.76
C GLY A 67 -3.45 13.74 0.27
N GLU A 68 -2.18 13.91 -0.13
CA GLU A 68 -1.77 13.98 -1.54
C GLU A 68 -0.57 13.07 -1.82
N CYS A 69 -0.51 12.52 -3.02
CA CYS A 69 0.63 11.74 -3.49
C CYS A 69 1.69 12.68 -4.05
N THR A 70 2.73 12.92 -3.26
CA THR A 70 3.90 13.70 -3.67
C THR A 70 5.17 12.88 -3.51
N PHE A 71 6.20 13.14 -4.33
CA PHE A 71 7.52 12.53 -4.12
C PHE A 71 8.09 12.83 -2.75
N ALA A 72 7.94 14.06 -2.27
CA ALA A 72 8.44 14.47 -0.95
C ALA A 72 7.83 13.63 0.18
N ARG A 73 6.52 13.42 0.15
CA ARG A 73 5.82 12.62 1.17
C ARG A 73 6.18 11.14 1.10
N GLY A 74 6.28 10.59 -0.11
CA GLY A 74 6.72 9.20 -0.28
C GLY A 74 8.12 8.97 0.27
N LYS A 75 9.07 9.86 -0.03
CA LYS A 75 10.44 9.82 0.49
C LYS A 75 10.50 9.97 2.01
N GLU A 76 9.72 10.88 2.58
CA GLU A 76 9.62 11.06 4.03
C GLU A 76 9.17 9.77 4.74
N ILE A 77 8.09 9.14 4.23
CA ILE A 77 7.58 7.87 4.78
C ILE A 77 8.63 6.75 4.63
N ALA A 78 9.30 6.68 3.50
CA ALA A 78 10.34 5.68 3.25
C ALA A 78 11.54 5.79 4.22
N GLN A 79 11.80 6.98 4.80
CA GLN A 79 12.86 7.16 5.77
C GLN A 79 12.49 6.72 7.20
N MET A 80 11.21 6.46 7.49
CA MET A 80 10.77 6.00 8.81
C MET A 80 11.34 4.62 9.11
N ALA A 81 11.95 4.44 10.30
CA ALA A 81 12.54 3.17 10.70
C ALA A 81 11.52 2.03 10.66
N SER A 82 10.30 2.28 11.14
CA SER A 82 9.19 1.31 11.12
C SER A 82 8.83 0.81 9.71
N VAL A 83 8.98 1.66 8.68
CA VAL A 83 8.71 1.30 7.28
C VAL A 83 9.90 0.56 6.67
N LYS A 84 11.13 0.99 6.99
CA LYS A 84 12.35 0.29 6.56
C LYS A 84 12.42 -1.13 7.12
N ASP A 85 12.09 -1.29 8.40
CA ASP A 85 12.17 -2.55 9.13
C ASP A 85 10.99 -3.50 8.84
N ALA A 86 9.88 -3.00 8.29
CA ALA A 86 8.77 -3.84 7.89
C ALA A 86 9.16 -4.76 6.73
N ASP A 87 8.70 -6.00 6.76
CA ASP A 87 8.92 -6.96 5.68
C ASP A 87 8.11 -6.58 4.42
N PHE A 88 6.94 -6.01 4.61
CA PHE A 88 6.06 -5.55 3.53
C PHE A 88 5.15 -4.40 4.00
N MET A 89 4.40 -3.82 3.07
CA MET A 89 3.50 -2.70 3.35
C MET A 89 2.06 -3.01 2.94
N PHE A 90 1.10 -2.40 3.64
CA PHE A 90 -0.29 -2.29 3.19
C PHE A 90 -0.60 -0.86 2.78
N ALA A 91 -1.16 -0.69 1.59
CA ALA A 91 -1.74 0.55 1.10
C ALA A 91 -3.26 0.52 1.31
N VAL A 92 -3.78 1.29 2.25
CA VAL A 92 -5.21 1.26 2.64
C VAL A 92 -5.87 2.57 2.24
N GLY A 93 -6.79 2.53 1.28
CA GLY A 93 -7.51 3.75 0.90
C GLY A 93 -7.94 3.83 -0.55
N GLY A 94 -7.93 5.03 -1.09
CA GLY A 94 -8.14 5.34 -2.50
C GLY A 94 -6.83 5.52 -3.27
N GLY A 95 -6.92 6.01 -4.51
CA GLY A 95 -5.79 6.15 -5.42
C GLY A 95 -4.58 6.87 -4.84
N LYS A 96 -4.79 8.02 -4.21
CA LYS A 96 -3.71 8.84 -3.64
C LYS A 96 -2.89 8.08 -2.57
N ALA A 97 -3.55 7.32 -1.70
CA ALA A 97 -2.87 6.51 -0.69
C ALA A 97 -2.06 5.38 -1.34
N MET A 98 -2.62 4.70 -2.34
CA MET A 98 -1.96 3.63 -3.07
C MET A 98 -0.77 4.12 -3.86
N ASP A 99 -0.91 5.25 -4.55
CA ASP A 99 0.16 5.87 -5.32
C ASP A 99 1.29 6.36 -4.40
N THR A 100 0.97 6.87 -3.21
CA THR A 100 2.00 7.20 -2.20
C THR A 100 2.79 5.97 -1.79
N VAL A 101 2.14 4.82 -1.55
CA VAL A 101 2.85 3.58 -1.18
C VAL A 101 3.72 3.06 -2.31
N LYS A 102 3.33 3.25 -3.56
CA LYS A 102 4.21 2.94 -4.72
C LYS A 102 5.48 3.79 -4.72
N VAL A 103 5.37 5.08 -4.42
CA VAL A 103 6.56 5.94 -4.26
C VAL A 103 7.43 5.44 -3.09
N VAL A 104 6.83 5.07 -1.95
CA VAL A 104 7.56 4.47 -0.82
C VAL A 104 8.27 3.19 -1.24
N ALA A 105 7.60 2.30 -2.00
CA ALA A 105 8.18 1.06 -2.48
C ALA A 105 9.41 1.30 -3.37
N LEU A 106 9.33 2.27 -4.29
CA LEU A 106 10.46 2.68 -5.15
C LEU A 106 11.66 3.14 -4.34
N GLU A 107 11.45 3.96 -3.31
CA GLU A 107 12.52 4.45 -2.44
C GLU A 107 13.16 3.35 -1.56
N LEU A 108 12.53 2.18 -1.48
CA LEU A 108 12.96 1.02 -0.69
C LEU A 108 13.24 -0.21 -1.56
N ASP A 109 13.84 0.00 -2.74
CA ASP A 109 14.25 -1.06 -3.68
C ASP A 109 13.08 -2.01 -4.03
N ASP A 110 11.93 -1.44 -4.36
CA ASP A 110 10.69 -2.16 -4.69
C ASP A 110 10.18 -3.06 -3.56
N LYS A 111 10.20 -2.54 -2.32
CA LYS A 111 9.64 -3.25 -1.18
C LYS A 111 8.23 -3.78 -1.46
N PRO A 112 7.94 -5.06 -1.16
CA PRO A 112 6.63 -5.65 -1.41
C PRO A 112 5.49 -4.89 -0.75
N PHE A 113 4.41 -4.66 -1.49
CA PHE A 113 3.21 -4.02 -0.96
C PHE A 113 1.93 -4.66 -1.48
N PHE A 114 0.88 -4.54 -0.68
CA PHE A 114 -0.47 -5.03 -0.94
C PHE A 114 -1.44 -3.86 -0.91
N THR A 115 -2.45 -3.90 -1.74
CA THR A 115 -3.46 -2.84 -1.79
C THR A 115 -4.79 -3.28 -1.19
N ILE A 116 -5.37 -2.43 -0.36
CA ILE A 116 -6.69 -2.61 0.26
C ILE A 116 -7.53 -1.39 -0.13
N PRO A 117 -8.16 -1.43 -1.32
CA PRO A 117 -8.99 -0.32 -1.79
C PRO A 117 -10.26 -0.20 -0.96
N THR A 118 -10.58 1.02 -0.54
CA THR A 118 -11.80 1.36 0.21
C THR A 118 -12.82 2.10 -0.63
N ILE A 119 -12.49 2.40 -1.89
CA ILE A 119 -13.37 3.01 -2.90
C ILE A 119 -13.13 2.36 -4.26
N ALA A 120 -14.19 2.19 -5.04
CA ALA A 120 -14.14 1.60 -6.39
C ALA A 120 -14.04 2.70 -7.46
N SER A 121 -13.06 3.60 -7.37
CA SER A 121 -12.94 4.78 -8.25
C SER A 121 -11.61 4.90 -8.99
N THR A 122 -10.72 3.91 -8.86
CA THR A 122 -9.36 4.01 -9.40
C THR A 122 -8.78 2.66 -9.77
N CYS A 123 -7.92 2.62 -10.79
CA CYS A 123 -7.10 1.46 -11.13
C CYS A 123 -5.79 1.39 -10.31
N ALA A 124 -5.53 2.35 -9.43
CA ALA A 124 -4.30 2.40 -8.64
C ALA A 124 -4.06 1.13 -7.80
N ALA A 125 -5.15 0.43 -7.41
CA ALA A 125 -5.05 -0.82 -6.67
C ALA A 125 -4.41 -1.97 -7.46
N THR A 126 -4.38 -1.87 -8.79
CA THR A 126 -3.98 -2.98 -9.67
C THR A 126 -2.83 -2.62 -10.61
N SER A 127 -2.45 -1.35 -10.68
CA SER A 127 -1.45 -0.84 -11.62
C SER A 127 -0.09 -0.62 -10.98
N GLU A 128 0.94 -0.65 -11.81
CA GLU A 128 2.32 -0.29 -11.47
C GLU A 128 2.59 1.22 -11.53
N VAL A 129 1.58 2.03 -11.87
CA VAL A 129 1.69 3.47 -12.10
C VAL A 129 1.22 4.25 -10.89
N ALA A 130 1.95 5.28 -10.50
CA ALA A 130 1.56 6.27 -9.50
C ALA A 130 1.47 7.65 -10.15
N ALA A 131 0.34 8.32 -9.97
CA ALA A 131 0.17 9.72 -10.36
C ALA A 131 0.71 10.62 -9.24
N ILE A 132 1.65 11.48 -9.59
CA ILE A 132 2.31 12.38 -8.66
C ILE A 132 1.76 13.78 -8.81
N TYR A 133 1.54 14.43 -7.68
CA TYR A 133 1.03 15.79 -7.60
C TYR A 133 1.97 16.66 -6.77
N THR A 134 1.88 17.95 -7.01
CA THR A 134 2.51 18.96 -6.15
C THR A 134 1.64 19.20 -4.91
N ALA A 135 2.17 19.94 -3.94
CA ALA A 135 1.45 20.25 -2.70
C ALA A 135 0.19 21.12 -2.92
N ASP A 136 0.10 21.84 -4.04
CA ASP A 136 -1.08 22.62 -4.46
C ASP A 136 -2.06 21.82 -5.34
N HIS A 137 -1.94 20.48 -5.35
CA HIS A 137 -2.80 19.54 -6.08
C HIS A 137 -2.71 19.64 -7.62
N THR A 138 -1.65 20.23 -8.15
CA THR A 138 -1.39 20.22 -9.60
C THR A 138 -0.68 18.94 -10.00
N PHE A 139 -1.08 18.32 -11.11
CA PHE A 139 -0.37 17.15 -11.65
C PHE A 139 1.09 17.51 -11.97
N ASP A 140 2.02 16.69 -11.49
CA ASP A 140 3.46 16.91 -11.62
C ASP A 140 4.10 15.87 -12.56
N ASP A 141 3.98 14.58 -12.22
CA ASP A 141 4.69 13.52 -12.93
C ASP A 141 3.99 12.17 -12.76
N VAL A 142 4.58 11.14 -13.32
CA VAL A 142 4.19 9.73 -13.18
C VAL A 142 5.40 8.92 -12.70
N ALA A 143 5.22 8.15 -11.65
CA ALA A 143 6.20 7.16 -11.22
C ALA A 143 5.75 5.75 -11.60
N PHE A 144 6.71 4.88 -11.91
CA PHE A 144 6.47 3.47 -12.24
C PHE A 144 7.23 2.60 -11.25
N VAL A 145 6.54 1.76 -10.52
CA VAL A 145 7.16 0.69 -9.74
C VAL A 145 7.54 -0.47 -10.66
N ASN A 146 8.56 -1.23 -10.30
CA ASN A 146 9.05 -2.33 -11.13
C ASN A 146 8.15 -3.57 -11.07
N HIS A 147 7.21 -3.62 -10.14
CA HIS A 147 6.19 -4.66 -10.03
C HIS A 147 4.84 -4.08 -9.62
N PRO A 148 3.72 -4.66 -10.04
CA PRO A 148 2.40 -4.30 -9.51
C PRO A 148 2.28 -4.67 -8.02
N PRO A 149 1.21 -4.24 -7.32
CA PRO A 149 0.89 -4.77 -6.00
C PRO A 149 0.90 -6.30 -5.99
N VAL A 150 1.31 -6.90 -4.87
CA VAL A 150 1.35 -8.37 -4.76
C VAL A 150 -0.07 -8.97 -4.78
N HIS A 151 -1.02 -8.26 -4.15
CA HIS A 151 -2.42 -8.68 -4.04
C HIS A 151 -3.34 -7.48 -3.76
#